data_affd7b9a85e91370a0e140cc074ee3af
#
_entry.id   affd7b9a85e91370a0e140cc074ee3af
#
_cell.length_a   1.000
_cell.length_b   1.000
_cell.length_c   1.000
_cell.angle_alpha   90.00
_cell.angle_beta   90.00
_cell.angle_gamma   90.00
#
_symmetry.space_group_name_H-M   'P 1'
#
loop_
_entity.id
_entity.type
_entity.pdbx_description
1 polymer ?
#
loop_
_entity_poly.entity_id
_entity_poly.type
_entity_poly.pdbx_seq_one_letter_code
_entity_poly.pdbx_strand_id
1 'polypeptide(L)' 'MKIILVGCGKVGTALARQLSEEGHNVTIIDTNKARVEHISESYDVMGITGN' A
#
# COMPACT_ATOMS: atom_id res chain seq x y z
N MET A 1 6.53 10.54 7.56
CA MET A 1 6.48 11.05 6.17
C MET A 1 5.28 10.43 5.46
N LYS A 2 4.63 11.20 4.61
CA LYS A 2 3.54 10.68 3.78
C LYS A 2 4.13 10.14 2.48
N ILE A 3 3.80 8.89 2.18
CA ILE A 3 4.35 8.20 1.01
C ILE A 3 3.19 7.63 0.20
N ILE A 4 3.20 7.86 -1.10
CA ILE A 4 2.20 7.31 -2.00
C ILE A 4 2.91 6.34 -2.95
N LEU A 5 2.42 5.10 -2.97
CA LEU A 5 2.94 4.06 -3.84
C LEU A 5 1.89 3.74 -4.91
N VAL A 6 2.29 3.78 -6.17
CA VAL A 6 1.42 3.44 -7.27
C VAL A 6 1.78 2.03 -7.74
N GLY A 7 0.85 1.12 -7.56
CA GLY A 7 1.07 -0.28 -7.85
C GLY A 7 1.43 -1.08 -6.60
N CYS A 8 0.80 -2.22 -6.42
CA CYS A 8 1.06 -3.08 -5.27
C CYS A 8 1.40 -4.52 -5.68
N GLY A 9 2.31 -4.65 -6.66
CA GLY A 9 2.92 -5.92 -6.98
C GLY A 9 3.87 -6.35 -5.86
N LYS A 10 4.73 -7.34 -6.12
CA LYS A 10 5.62 -7.86 -5.08
C LYS A 10 6.50 -6.79 -4.47
N VAL A 11 7.10 -5.94 -5.30
CA VAL A 11 7.99 -4.88 -4.82
C VAL A 11 7.19 -3.82 -4.06
N GLY A 12 6.06 -3.38 -4.62
CA GLY A 12 5.23 -2.38 -3.97
C GLY A 12 4.70 -2.84 -2.62
N THR A 13 4.29 -4.10 -2.53
CA THR A 13 3.79 -4.67 -1.28
C THR A 13 4.91 -4.72 -0.22
N ALA A 14 6.10 -5.15 -0.62
CA ALA A 14 7.23 -5.22 0.30
C ALA A 14 7.63 -3.83 0.80
N LEU A 15 7.64 -2.84 -0.08
CA LEU A 15 7.92 -1.46 0.31
C LEU A 15 6.86 -0.91 1.25
N ALA A 16 5.58 -1.16 0.94
CA ALA A 16 4.49 -0.69 1.79
C ALA A 16 4.61 -1.24 3.20
N ARG A 17 4.90 -2.53 3.32
CA ARG A 17 5.08 -3.15 4.62
C ARG A 17 6.25 -2.52 5.37
N GLN A 18 7.41 -2.42 4.72
CA GLN A 18 8.60 -1.88 5.36
C GLN A 18 8.39 -0.43 5.81
N LEU A 19 7.85 0.41 4.93
CA LEU A 19 7.65 1.82 5.24
C LEU A 19 6.61 2.01 6.34
N SER A 20 5.56 1.20 6.33
CA SER A 20 4.55 1.24 7.39
C SER A 20 5.16 0.84 8.74
N GLU A 21 6.01 -0.17 8.76
CA GLU A 21 6.69 -0.61 9.99
C GLU A 21 7.65 0.46 10.52
N GLU A 22 8.18 1.31 9.63
CA GLU A 22 9.05 2.41 10.02
C GLU A 22 8.27 3.64 10.50
N GLY A 23 6.96 3.56 10.55
CA GLY A 23 6.13 4.64 11.07
C GLY A 23 5.69 5.68 10.05
N HIS A 24 5.88 5.43 8.76
CA HIS A 24 5.43 6.35 7.73
C HIS A 24 3.94 6.17 7.43
N ASN A 25 3.29 7.24 6.98
CA ASN A 25 1.91 7.18 6.50
C ASN A 25 1.93 6.77 5.04
N VAL A 26 1.56 5.53 4.76
CA VAL A 26 1.64 4.96 3.41
C VAL A 26 0.26 4.86 2.79
N THR A 27 0.15 5.31 1.54
CA THR A 27 -1.06 5.14 0.74
C THR A 27 -0.68 4.35 -0.51
N ILE A 28 -1.45 3.32 -0.81
CA ILE A 28 -1.25 2.51 -2.01
C ILE A 28 -2.39 2.75 -2.98
N ILE A 29 -2.06 2.94 -4.25
CA ILE A 29 -3.03 3.09 -5.32
C ILE A 29 -2.79 1.97 -6.33
N ASP A 30 -3.83 1.19 -6.63
CA ASP A 30 -3.75 0.12 -7.63
C ASP A 30 -5.12 -0.06 -8.28
N THR A 31 -5.12 -0.62 -9.47
CA THR A 31 -6.36 -0.94 -10.18
C THR A 31 -7.01 -2.22 -9.66
N ASN A 32 -6.26 -3.08 -9.02
CA ASN A 32 -6.75 -4.35 -8.51
C ASN A 32 -7.32 -4.21 -7.10
N LYS A 33 -8.65 -4.18 -7.01
CA LYS A 33 -9.33 -3.98 -5.74
C LYS A 33 -8.98 -5.04 -4.70
N ALA A 34 -8.87 -6.28 -5.11
CA ALA A 34 -8.56 -7.37 -4.17
C ALA A 34 -7.19 -7.19 -3.54
N ARG A 35 -6.20 -6.76 -4.33
CA ARG A 35 -4.86 -6.48 -3.80
C ARG A 35 -4.86 -5.32 -2.83
N VAL A 36 -5.58 -4.25 -3.18
CA VAL A 36 -5.67 -3.07 -2.33
C VAL A 36 -6.30 -3.44 -1.00
N GLU A 37 -7.40 -4.18 -1.02
CA GLU A 37 -8.07 -4.60 0.19
C GLU A 37 -7.19 -5.50 1.05
N HIS A 38 -6.49 -6.44 0.43
CA HIS A 38 -5.61 -7.35 1.16
C HIS A 38 -4.50 -6.60 1.88
N ILE A 39 -3.87 -5.66 1.19
CA ILE A 39 -2.77 -4.90 1.79
C ILE A 39 -3.26 -3.97 2.88
N SER A 40 -4.37 -3.28 2.67
CA SER A 40 -4.89 -2.36 3.68
C SER A 40 -5.41 -3.07 4.92
N GLU A 41 -5.83 -4.34 4.79
CA GLU A 41 -6.23 -5.14 5.94
C GLU A 41 -5.03 -5.73 6.68
N SER A 42 -3.97 -6.08 5.94
CA SER A 42 -2.81 -6.76 6.50
C SER A 42 -1.79 -5.79 7.12
N TYR A 43 -1.72 -4.58 6.60
CA TYR A 43 -0.74 -3.59 7.05
C TYR A 43 -1.46 -2.28 7.38
N ASP A 44 -0.79 -1.44 8.17
CA ASP A 44 -1.33 -0.12 8.52
C ASP A 44 -1.07 0.87 7.38
N VAL A 45 -1.78 0.66 6.28
CA VAL A 45 -1.68 1.52 5.09
C VAL A 45 -3.07 1.86 4.58
N MET A 46 -3.19 3.00 3.90
CA MET A 46 -4.42 3.38 3.24
C MET A 46 -4.43 2.84 1.81
N GLY A 47 -5.55 2.30 1.37
CA GLY A 47 -5.66 1.75 0.03
C GLY A 47 -6.68 2.49 -0.81
N ILE A 48 -6.31 2.82 -2.04
CA ILE A 48 -7.20 3.44 -3.01
C ILE A 48 -7.22 2.59 -4.27
N THR A 49 -8.39 2.18 -4.71
CA THR A 49 -8.56 1.44 -5.96
C THR A 49 -8.85 2.43 -7.08
N GLY A 50 -8.05 2.40 -8.14
CA GLY A 50 -8.25 3.30 -9.27
C GLY A 50 -7.09 3.25 -10.23
N ASN A 51 -7.20 4.03 -11.28
CA ASN A 51 -6.16 4.11 -12.31
C ASN A 51 -5.28 5.33 -12.08
#